data_b175bf9a3fd443068210120235c36155
#
_entry.id   b175bf9a3fd443068210120235c36155
#
_cell.length_a   1.000
_cell.length_b   1.000
_cell.length_c   1.000
_cell.angle_alpha   90.00
_cell.angle_beta   90.00
_cell.angle_gamma   90.00
#
_symmetry.space_group_name_H-M   'P 1'
#
loop_
_entity.id
_entity.type
_entity.pdbx_description
1 polymer ?
#
loop_
_entity_poly.entity_id
_entity_poly.type
_entity_poly.pdbx_seq_one_letter_code
_entity_poly.pdbx_strand_id
1 'polypeptide(L)'
;MRPIRIGITAVFLDDEVGFLRTWRDWLAQRLQRPVEFVTRSSYREVMDLIRTGGLDFAWVCGYPYVRHRAELRLVAVPLWQGKPLYRSYIIVGAHDGRSHGLLDLGGRVFAYSDPDSNSGHLYPRVALIRAGRDPDTFFARSFFTWAHRLVVRAVAEGVAHGGAVDGYVYDVVATLQPQLAARTRVIERSAEFGHTPFVARRDIGAADERAFFDALVAMAADADGRALLRQMHLDGFVRGTGALFDSIADMMRVDARFREAKTT
;
A
#
# COMPACT_ATOMS: atom_id res chain seq x y z
N MET A 1 15.33 28.40 0.57
CA MET A 1 13.99 27.88 0.27
C MET A 1 13.78 26.62 1.11
N ARG A 2 12.65 26.45 1.81
CA ARG A 2 12.36 25.23 2.61
C ARG A 2 12.27 24.02 1.66
N PRO A 3 12.85 22.86 2.01
CA PRO A 3 12.70 21.64 1.22
C PRO A 3 11.23 21.18 1.18
N ILE A 4 10.85 20.54 0.08
CA ILE A 4 9.60 19.79 -0.02
C ILE A 4 9.82 18.46 0.68
N ARG A 5 9.01 18.14 1.70
CA ARG A 5 9.12 16.92 2.49
C ARG A 5 8.06 15.92 2.04
N ILE A 6 8.49 14.75 1.62
CA ILE A 6 7.64 13.70 1.06
C ILE A 6 7.76 12.44 1.91
N GLY A 7 6.66 12.03 2.52
CA GLY A 7 6.58 10.79 3.26
C GLY A 7 6.49 9.59 2.32
N ILE A 8 7.29 8.56 2.60
CA ILE A 8 7.24 7.28 1.90
C ILE A 8 6.90 6.20 2.92
N THR A 9 5.80 5.49 2.70
CA THR A 9 5.46 4.35 3.54
C THR A 9 6.24 3.10 3.12
N ALA A 10 6.42 2.15 4.04
CA ALA A 10 7.18 0.92 3.84
C ALA A 10 6.59 -0.06 2.80
N VAL A 11 5.65 0.39 1.97
CA VAL A 11 5.05 -0.44 0.91
C VAL A 11 6.09 -0.89 -0.10
N PHE A 12 7.15 -0.09 -0.30
CA PHE A 12 7.89 -0.12 -1.54
C PHE A 12 9.36 -0.48 -1.51
N LEU A 13 10.13 0.03 -0.58
CA LEU A 13 11.57 0.17 -0.82
C LEU A 13 12.34 -0.16 0.43
N ASP A 14 12.86 -1.37 0.47
CA ASP A 14 13.57 -1.80 1.65
C ASP A 14 15.09 -1.69 1.58
N ASP A 15 15.73 -1.60 0.46
CA ASP A 15 17.20 -1.58 0.40
C ASP A 15 17.81 -0.65 -0.67
N GLU A 16 17.02 0.18 -1.33
CA GLU A 16 17.55 1.00 -2.42
C GLU A 16 17.75 2.48 -2.03
N VAL A 17 18.66 2.73 -1.09
CA VAL A 17 19.16 4.09 -0.80
C VAL A 17 19.57 4.81 -2.08
N GLY A 18 20.10 4.08 -3.07
CA GLY A 18 20.47 4.60 -4.38
C GLY A 18 19.25 5.07 -5.19
N PHE A 19 18.18 4.26 -5.24
CA PHE A 19 16.95 4.61 -5.96
C PHE A 19 16.28 5.86 -5.38
N LEU A 20 16.06 5.91 -4.07
CA LEU A 20 15.45 7.07 -3.41
C LEU A 20 16.27 8.34 -3.62
N ARG A 21 17.61 8.24 -3.62
CA ARG A 21 18.48 9.37 -3.92
C ARG A 21 18.28 9.87 -5.36
N THR A 22 18.31 8.97 -6.33
CA THR A 22 18.12 9.32 -7.75
C THR A 22 16.75 9.95 -7.99
N TRP A 23 15.69 9.38 -7.39
CA TRP A 23 14.32 9.91 -7.52
C TRP A 23 14.16 11.27 -6.83
N ARG A 24 14.76 11.44 -5.65
CA ARG A 24 14.80 12.72 -4.95
C ARG A 24 15.46 13.80 -5.81
N ASP A 25 16.61 13.49 -6.40
CA ASP A 25 17.38 14.46 -7.18
C ASP A 25 16.64 14.81 -8.48
N TRP A 26 16.01 13.84 -9.12
CA TRP A 26 15.13 14.07 -10.27
C TRP A 26 13.94 14.98 -9.92
N LEU A 27 13.25 14.71 -8.81
CA LEU A 27 12.15 15.56 -8.33
C LEU A 27 12.62 16.97 -7.97
N ALA A 28 13.76 17.09 -7.30
CA ALA A 28 14.32 18.39 -6.91
C ALA A 28 14.63 19.26 -8.14
N GLN A 29 15.14 18.66 -9.21
CA GLN A 29 15.38 19.34 -10.47
C GLN A 29 14.09 19.83 -11.12
N ARG A 30 13.05 19.00 -11.16
CA ARG A 30 11.75 19.34 -11.76
C ARG A 30 10.99 20.40 -10.96
N LEU A 31 11.05 20.32 -9.64
CA LEU A 31 10.37 21.24 -8.73
C LEU A 31 11.17 22.52 -8.47
N GLN A 32 12.41 22.61 -8.96
CA GLN A 32 13.34 23.73 -8.71
C GLN A 32 13.46 24.06 -7.21
N ARG A 33 13.38 23.02 -6.37
CA ARG A 33 13.44 23.08 -4.90
C ARG A 33 14.06 21.83 -4.33
N PRO A 34 14.79 21.93 -3.20
CA PRO A 34 15.26 20.74 -2.49
C PRO A 34 14.09 19.82 -2.12
N VAL A 35 14.30 18.51 -2.24
CA VAL A 35 13.34 17.48 -1.85
C VAL A 35 13.98 16.60 -0.77
N GLU A 36 13.18 16.22 0.23
CA GLU A 36 13.55 15.32 1.30
C GLU A 36 12.52 14.19 1.39
N PHE A 37 12.99 12.94 1.24
CA PHE A 37 12.15 11.78 1.55
C PHE A 37 12.24 11.45 3.04
N VAL A 38 11.09 11.23 3.64
CA VAL A 38 10.95 10.87 5.06
C VAL A 38 10.28 9.49 5.15
N THR A 39 11.02 8.52 5.66
CA THR A 39 10.51 7.16 5.90
C THR A 39 10.19 6.95 7.37
N ARG A 40 9.22 6.08 7.68
CA ARG A 40 8.86 5.66 9.04
C ARG A 40 8.55 4.17 9.07
N SER A 41 8.55 3.60 10.26
CA SER A 41 8.36 2.17 10.49
C SER A 41 6.91 1.70 10.31
N SER A 42 5.92 2.62 10.38
CA SER A 42 4.50 2.30 10.24
C SER A 42 3.77 3.33 9.38
N TYR A 43 2.63 2.93 8.82
CA TYR A 43 1.76 3.83 8.07
C TYR A 43 1.22 4.95 8.96
N ARG A 44 0.92 4.64 10.21
CA ARG A 44 0.42 5.60 11.19
C ARG A 44 1.37 6.77 11.39
N GLU A 45 2.66 6.50 11.57
CA GLU A 45 3.66 7.57 11.78
C GLU A 45 3.77 8.51 10.58
N VAL A 46 3.69 8.00 9.34
CA VAL A 46 3.66 8.85 8.13
C VAL A 46 2.38 9.70 8.11
N MET A 47 1.23 9.09 8.44
CA MET A 47 -0.05 9.80 8.49
C MET A 47 -0.07 10.90 9.56
N ASP A 48 0.49 10.65 10.73
CA ASP A 48 0.57 11.66 11.80
C ASP A 48 1.46 12.83 11.37
N LEU A 49 2.59 12.55 10.72
CA LEU A 49 3.48 13.60 10.20
C LEU A 49 2.80 14.49 9.14
N ILE A 50 2.07 13.92 8.17
CA ILE A 50 1.42 14.75 7.16
C ILE A 50 0.27 15.56 7.73
N ARG A 51 -0.51 15.01 8.65
CA ARG A 51 -1.63 15.68 9.31
C ARG A 51 -1.17 16.82 10.23
N THR A 52 -0.01 16.70 10.85
CA THR A 52 0.59 17.73 11.72
C THR A 52 1.49 18.73 10.97
N GLY A 53 1.52 18.69 9.63
CA GLY A 53 2.32 19.61 8.81
C GLY A 53 3.82 19.29 8.78
N GLY A 54 4.22 18.13 9.28
CA GLY A 54 5.59 17.62 9.21
C GLY A 54 6.01 17.16 7.82
N LEU A 55 5.03 16.93 6.91
CA LEU A 55 5.23 16.58 5.51
C LEU A 55 4.39 17.49 4.62
N ASP A 56 4.83 17.70 3.39
CA ASP A 56 4.07 18.42 2.36
C ASP A 56 3.23 17.44 1.52
N PHE A 57 3.83 16.29 1.20
CA PHE A 57 3.21 15.19 0.46
C PHE A 57 3.53 13.85 1.13
N ALA A 58 2.74 12.83 0.83
CA ALA A 58 3.05 11.46 1.24
C ALA A 58 2.47 10.44 0.25
N TRP A 59 3.20 9.35 0.02
CA TRP A 59 2.70 8.18 -0.66
C TRP A 59 2.17 7.21 0.39
N VAL A 60 0.85 7.01 0.41
CA VAL A 60 0.16 6.31 1.50
C VAL A 60 -0.74 5.20 0.99
N CYS A 61 -1.16 4.29 1.87
CA CYS A 61 -2.18 3.31 1.55
C CYS A 61 -3.57 3.95 1.41
N GLY A 62 -4.45 3.36 0.60
CA GLY A 62 -5.82 3.84 0.40
C GLY A 62 -6.66 3.85 1.68
N TYR A 63 -6.44 2.92 2.61
CA TYR A 63 -7.20 2.86 3.85
C TYR A 63 -6.97 4.07 4.78
N PRO A 64 -5.74 4.43 5.16
CA PRO A 64 -5.50 5.66 5.93
C PRO A 64 -5.88 6.92 5.16
N TYR A 65 -5.72 6.97 3.83
CA TYR A 65 -6.24 8.09 3.04
C TYR A 65 -7.76 8.27 3.22
N VAL A 66 -8.55 7.21 3.06
CA VAL A 66 -10.02 7.28 3.23
C VAL A 66 -10.39 7.71 4.64
N ARG A 67 -9.70 7.18 5.65
CA ARG A 67 -9.92 7.53 7.07
C ARG A 67 -9.72 9.04 7.33
N HIS A 68 -8.75 9.65 6.66
CA HIS A 68 -8.33 11.04 6.88
C HIS A 68 -8.59 11.96 5.68
N ARG A 69 -9.44 11.55 4.72
CA ARG A 69 -9.65 12.29 3.47
C ARG A 69 -10.13 13.73 3.65
N ALA A 70 -10.77 14.05 4.77
CA ALA A 70 -11.18 15.42 5.10
C ALA A 70 -9.99 16.34 5.44
N GLU A 71 -8.86 15.76 5.86
CA GLU A 71 -7.64 16.47 6.27
C GLU A 71 -6.56 16.48 5.17
N LEU A 72 -6.78 15.78 4.05
CA LEU A 72 -5.82 15.57 2.98
C LEU A 72 -6.38 15.99 1.62
N ARG A 73 -5.49 16.21 0.66
CA ARG A 73 -5.83 16.34 -0.76
C ARG A 73 -5.27 15.15 -1.53
N LEU A 74 -6.09 14.56 -2.39
CA LEU A 74 -5.67 13.52 -3.31
C LEU A 74 -4.95 14.16 -4.50
N VAL A 75 -3.68 13.79 -4.71
CA VAL A 75 -2.84 14.41 -5.75
C VAL A 75 -2.72 13.52 -6.97
N ALA A 76 -2.20 12.31 -6.79
CA ALA A 76 -1.94 11.39 -7.89
C ALA A 76 -2.13 9.93 -7.44
N VAL A 77 -2.38 9.08 -8.41
CA VAL A 77 -2.46 7.62 -8.22
C VAL A 77 -1.53 6.98 -9.25
N PRO A 78 -0.68 6.02 -8.85
CA PRO A 78 0.18 5.32 -9.80
C PRO A 78 -0.63 4.44 -10.75
N LEU A 79 -0.11 4.26 -11.95
CA LEU A 79 -0.58 3.29 -12.93
C LEU A 79 0.25 2.02 -12.81
N TRP A 80 -0.41 0.90 -12.64
CA TRP A 80 0.16 -0.43 -12.66
C TRP A 80 -0.62 -1.30 -13.65
N GLN A 81 0.10 -1.91 -14.60
CA GLN A 81 -0.54 -2.65 -15.72
C GLN A 81 -1.59 -1.79 -16.46
N GLY A 82 -1.27 -0.51 -16.68
CA GLY A 82 -2.11 0.46 -17.37
C GLY A 82 -3.30 0.99 -16.56
N LYS A 83 -3.47 0.59 -15.29
CA LYS A 83 -4.63 0.96 -14.46
C LYS A 83 -4.23 1.61 -13.14
N PRO A 84 -5.02 2.55 -12.60
CA PRO A 84 -4.82 3.12 -11.27
C PRO A 84 -5.40 2.20 -10.17
N LEU A 85 -5.28 0.90 -10.34
CA LEU A 85 -5.95 -0.13 -9.53
C LEU A 85 -4.96 -1.23 -9.14
N TYR A 86 -5.23 -1.88 -8.01
CA TYR A 86 -4.51 -3.05 -7.54
C TYR A 86 -5.45 -4.02 -6.80
N ARG A 87 -4.96 -5.17 -6.38
CA ARG A 87 -5.73 -6.20 -5.65
C ARG A 87 -5.01 -6.60 -4.38
N SER A 88 -5.76 -7.11 -3.40
CA SER A 88 -5.21 -7.92 -2.32
C SER A 88 -5.05 -9.35 -2.79
N TYR A 89 -3.91 -9.98 -2.48
CA TYR A 89 -3.68 -11.40 -2.67
C TYR A 89 -3.64 -12.10 -1.31
N ILE A 90 -4.34 -13.24 -1.21
CA ILE A 90 -4.16 -14.19 -0.11
C ILE A 90 -3.18 -15.25 -0.61
N ILE A 91 -2.10 -15.44 0.15
CA ILE A 91 -1.01 -16.34 -0.20
C ILE A 91 -0.84 -17.43 0.86
N VAL A 92 -0.34 -18.58 0.42
CA VAL A 92 0.06 -19.71 1.27
C VAL A 92 1.41 -20.24 0.80
N GLY A 93 2.03 -21.14 1.58
CA GLY A 93 3.23 -21.86 1.14
C GLY A 93 2.95 -22.68 -0.13
N ALA A 94 3.93 -22.76 -1.04
CA ALA A 94 3.78 -23.48 -2.31
C ALA A 94 3.41 -24.96 -2.12
N HIS A 95 3.82 -25.56 -1.01
CA HIS A 95 3.52 -26.96 -0.64
C HIS A 95 2.10 -27.16 -0.09
N ASP A 96 1.37 -26.11 0.25
CA ASP A 96 -0.03 -26.22 0.70
C ASP A 96 -0.94 -26.51 -0.51
N GLY A 97 -1.22 -27.75 -0.79
CA GLY A 97 -2.13 -28.20 -1.86
C GLY A 97 -3.61 -28.19 -1.46
N ARG A 98 -3.97 -27.81 -0.23
CA ARG A 98 -5.33 -27.95 0.31
C ARG A 98 -6.11 -26.65 0.37
N SER A 99 -5.43 -25.52 0.56
CA SER A 99 -6.10 -24.21 0.69
C SER A 99 -6.35 -23.60 -0.68
N HIS A 100 -7.59 -23.16 -0.93
CA HIS A 100 -8.06 -22.56 -2.18
C HIS A 100 -8.62 -21.14 -1.99
N GLY A 101 -8.81 -20.70 -0.73
CA GLY A 101 -9.30 -19.37 -0.38
C GLY A 101 -9.04 -19.02 1.08
N LEU A 102 -9.38 -17.79 1.45
CA LEU A 102 -9.18 -17.27 2.80
C LEU A 102 -9.85 -18.14 3.88
N LEU A 103 -11.04 -18.68 3.57
CA LEU A 103 -11.82 -19.46 4.53
C LEU A 103 -11.17 -20.80 4.91
N ASP A 104 -10.29 -21.33 4.07
CA ASP A 104 -9.56 -22.57 4.34
C ASP A 104 -8.43 -22.39 5.37
N LEU A 105 -8.17 -21.14 5.77
CA LEU A 105 -7.11 -20.80 6.71
C LEU A 105 -7.58 -20.67 8.16
N GLY A 106 -8.84 -21.05 8.46
CA GLY A 106 -9.38 -21.08 9.81
C GLY A 106 -8.54 -21.93 10.77
N GLY A 107 -8.27 -21.43 11.98
CA GLY A 107 -7.47 -22.12 12.99
C GLY A 107 -5.96 -22.17 12.68
N ARG A 108 -5.47 -21.49 11.63
CA ARG A 108 -4.06 -21.46 11.25
C ARG A 108 -3.36 -20.19 11.72
N VAL A 109 -2.03 -20.11 11.52
CA VAL A 109 -1.25 -18.89 11.76
C VAL A 109 -1.30 -18.02 10.52
N PHE A 110 -1.67 -16.74 10.68
CA PHE A 110 -1.86 -15.80 9.57
C PHE A 110 -1.02 -14.52 9.74
N ALA A 111 -0.36 -14.08 8.67
CA ALA A 111 0.44 -12.88 8.64
C ALA A 111 -0.30 -11.72 7.97
N TYR A 112 -0.42 -10.60 8.68
CA TYR A 112 -0.86 -9.31 8.17
C TYR A 112 0.35 -8.41 7.87
N SER A 113 0.17 -7.40 7.00
CA SER A 113 1.26 -6.43 6.74
C SER A 113 1.33 -5.34 7.80
N ASP A 114 0.34 -4.46 7.87
CA ASP A 114 0.25 -3.31 8.79
C ASP A 114 -1.23 -3.12 9.20
N PRO A 115 -1.54 -2.73 10.46
CA PRO A 115 -2.91 -2.49 10.91
C PRO A 115 -3.70 -1.50 10.05
N ASP A 116 -3.02 -0.52 9.44
CA ASP A 116 -3.61 0.49 8.57
C ASP A 116 -3.49 0.12 7.07
N SER A 117 -3.17 -1.14 6.74
CA SER A 117 -3.15 -1.62 5.36
C SER A 117 -4.54 -2.00 4.86
N ASN A 118 -4.91 -1.53 3.65
CA ASN A 118 -6.12 -1.98 2.98
C ASN A 118 -6.04 -3.46 2.58
N SER A 119 -5.07 -3.81 1.75
CA SER A 119 -4.92 -5.17 1.20
C SER A 119 -4.40 -6.18 2.22
N GLY A 120 -3.50 -5.74 3.11
CA GLY A 120 -2.83 -6.63 4.06
C GLY A 120 -3.55 -6.77 5.41
N HIS A 121 -4.67 -6.06 5.65
CA HIS A 121 -5.42 -6.16 6.90
C HIS A 121 -6.91 -5.92 6.73
N LEU A 122 -7.36 -4.75 6.22
CA LEU A 122 -8.79 -4.43 6.16
C LEU A 122 -9.54 -5.43 5.26
N TYR A 123 -9.03 -5.73 4.07
CA TYR A 123 -9.68 -6.65 3.14
C TYR A 123 -9.92 -8.04 3.75
N PRO A 124 -8.91 -8.78 4.23
CA PRO A 124 -9.15 -10.12 4.78
C PRO A 124 -10.10 -10.09 5.99
N ARG A 125 -10.05 -9.07 6.86
CA ARG A 125 -11.02 -8.91 7.95
C ARG A 125 -12.44 -8.80 7.43
N VAL A 126 -12.67 -7.90 6.48
CA VAL A 126 -14.00 -7.68 5.90
C VAL A 126 -14.49 -8.88 5.10
N ALA A 127 -13.61 -9.59 4.41
CA ALA A 127 -13.96 -10.83 3.73
C ALA A 127 -14.46 -11.89 4.71
N LEU A 128 -13.82 -12.05 5.87
CA LEU A 128 -14.28 -12.94 6.94
C LEU A 128 -15.63 -12.50 7.53
N ILE A 129 -15.81 -11.20 7.82
CA ILE A 129 -17.07 -10.67 8.34
C ILE A 129 -18.22 -10.96 7.37
N ARG A 130 -18.02 -10.71 6.06
CA ARG A 130 -19.02 -10.99 5.02
C ARG A 130 -19.34 -12.48 4.88
N ALA A 131 -18.41 -13.34 5.22
CA ALA A 131 -18.60 -14.79 5.27
C ALA A 131 -19.18 -15.28 6.61
N GLY A 132 -19.63 -14.38 7.49
CA GLY A 132 -20.18 -14.72 8.81
C GLY A 132 -19.14 -15.27 9.79
N ARG A 133 -17.87 -14.94 9.61
CA ARG A 133 -16.78 -15.35 10.49
C ARG A 133 -16.27 -14.16 11.32
N ASP A 134 -15.91 -14.43 12.57
CA ASP A 134 -15.28 -13.44 13.43
C ASP A 134 -13.79 -13.33 13.11
N PRO A 135 -13.31 -12.21 12.54
CA PRO A 135 -11.90 -12.05 12.13
C PRO A 135 -10.93 -12.03 13.33
N ASP A 136 -11.42 -11.77 14.55
CA ASP A 136 -10.55 -11.68 15.73
C ASP A 136 -10.26 -13.08 16.32
N THR A 137 -11.07 -14.09 16.00
CA THR A 137 -10.94 -15.47 16.50
C THR A 137 -10.79 -16.51 15.41
N PHE A 138 -10.92 -16.11 14.13
CA PHE A 138 -10.89 -17.03 13.00
C PHE A 138 -9.57 -17.77 12.85
N PHE A 139 -8.45 -17.07 13.03
CA PHE A 139 -7.11 -17.66 13.01
C PHE A 139 -6.69 -18.09 14.41
N ALA A 140 -5.95 -19.19 14.54
CA ALA A 140 -5.37 -19.58 15.84
C ALA A 140 -4.42 -18.53 16.39
N ARG A 141 -3.69 -17.88 15.50
CA ARG A 141 -2.80 -16.74 15.79
C ARG A 141 -2.65 -15.87 14.55
N SER A 142 -2.60 -14.57 14.75
CA SER A 142 -2.21 -13.63 13.71
C SER A 142 -1.18 -12.64 14.25
N PHE A 143 -0.39 -12.07 13.35
CA PHE A 143 0.63 -11.06 13.68
C PHE A 143 0.85 -10.11 12.51
N PHE A 144 1.41 -8.93 12.81
CA PHE A 144 1.80 -7.94 11.82
C PHE A 144 3.29 -8.04 11.51
N THR A 145 3.62 -8.00 10.22
CA THR A 145 5.01 -8.03 9.75
C THR A 145 5.56 -6.64 9.45
N TRP A 146 4.70 -5.62 9.42
CA TRP A 146 4.98 -4.20 9.14
C TRP A 146 5.44 -3.90 7.70
N ALA A 147 5.52 -4.90 6.83
CA ALA A 147 5.80 -4.73 5.41
C ALA A 147 5.22 -5.88 4.59
N HIS A 148 4.68 -5.60 3.39
CA HIS A 148 4.09 -6.63 2.52
C HIS A 148 5.09 -7.71 2.10
N ARG A 149 6.34 -7.32 1.78
CA ARG A 149 7.39 -8.31 1.43
C ARG A 149 7.72 -9.24 2.60
N LEU A 150 7.61 -8.77 3.85
CA LEU A 150 7.82 -9.61 5.03
C LEU A 150 6.66 -10.59 5.25
N VAL A 151 5.44 -10.29 4.77
CA VAL A 151 4.36 -11.29 4.69
C VAL A 151 4.77 -12.42 3.74
N VAL A 152 5.26 -12.09 2.53
CA VAL A 152 5.72 -13.10 1.57
C VAL A 152 6.82 -13.98 2.19
N ARG A 153 7.79 -13.37 2.85
CA ARG A 153 8.88 -14.09 3.53
C ARG A 153 8.35 -14.99 4.65
N ALA A 154 7.47 -14.47 5.53
CA ALA A 154 6.93 -15.25 6.64
C ALA A 154 6.16 -16.49 6.16
N VAL A 155 5.44 -16.39 5.05
CA VAL A 155 4.74 -17.52 4.44
C VAL A 155 5.74 -18.47 3.75
N ALA A 156 6.70 -17.93 2.99
CA ALA A 156 7.72 -18.75 2.29
C ALA A 156 8.59 -19.55 3.26
N GLU A 157 8.87 -19.01 4.45
CA GLU A 157 9.67 -19.63 5.49
C GLU A 157 8.85 -20.52 6.45
N GLY A 158 7.53 -20.59 6.28
CA GLY A 158 6.63 -21.39 7.12
C GLY A 158 6.36 -20.80 8.51
N VAL A 159 6.73 -19.54 8.77
CA VAL A 159 6.41 -18.82 10.02
C VAL A 159 4.90 -18.55 10.10
N ALA A 160 4.27 -18.32 8.95
CA ALA A 160 2.83 -18.25 8.81
C ALA A 160 2.35 -19.28 7.77
N HIS A 161 1.15 -19.84 8.00
CA HIS A 161 0.53 -20.76 7.05
C HIS A 161 -0.10 -20.02 5.86
N GLY A 162 -0.49 -18.77 6.06
CA GLY A 162 -0.98 -17.88 5.02
C GLY A 162 -0.83 -16.42 5.42
N GLY A 163 -1.09 -15.53 4.47
CA GLY A 163 -1.01 -14.09 4.70
C GLY A 163 -1.73 -13.29 3.63
N ALA A 164 -1.98 -12.01 3.93
CA ALA A 164 -2.55 -11.06 2.99
C ALA A 164 -1.52 -10.03 2.56
N VAL A 165 -1.38 -9.85 1.25
CA VAL A 165 -0.35 -8.99 0.66
C VAL A 165 -0.94 -8.09 -0.42
N ASP A 166 -0.34 -6.93 -0.63
CA ASP A 166 -0.58 -6.09 -1.79
C ASP A 166 -0.12 -6.83 -3.05
N GLY A 167 -1.03 -7.01 -4.02
CA GLY A 167 -0.77 -7.79 -5.23
C GLY A 167 0.34 -7.18 -6.09
N TYR A 168 0.40 -5.84 -6.16
CA TYR A 168 1.49 -5.17 -6.84
C TYR A 168 2.85 -5.47 -6.16
N VAL A 169 2.91 -5.38 -4.82
CA VAL A 169 4.15 -5.72 -4.09
C VAL A 169 4.51 -7.20 -4.28
N TYR A 170 3.53 -8.10 -4.27
CA TYR A 170 3.77 -9.53 -4.52
C TYR A 170 4.37 -9.76 -5.91
N ASP A 171 3.82 -9.15 -6.96
CA ASP A 171 4.29 -9.32 -8.34
C ASP A 171 5.68 -8.69 -8.55
N VAL A 172 5.98 -7.56 -7.85
CA VAL A 172 7.33 -6.99 -7.81
C VAL A 172 8.31 -7.95 -7.11
N VAL A 173 7.94 -8.52 -5.97
CA VAL A 173 8.76 -9.55 -5.29
C VAL A 173 8.96 -10.76 -6.19
N ALA A 174 7.96 -11.21 -6.92
CA ALA A 174 8.07 -12.33 -7.85
C ALA A 174 9.05 -12.03 -9.00
N THR A 175 9.16 -10.79 -9.42
CA THR A 175 10.13 -10.35 -10.44
C THR A 175 11.54 -10.22 -9.88
N LEU A 176 11.72 -9.60 -8.72
CA LEU A 176 13.03 -9.29 -8.15
C LEU A 176 13.62 -10.45 -7.34
N GLN A 177 12.78 -11.26 -6.71
CA GLN A 177 13.14 -12.38 -5.84
C GLN A 177 12.34 -13.65 -6.22
N PRO A 178 12.49 -14.18 -7.45
CA PRO A 178 11.69 -15.30 -7.95
C PRO A 178 11.81 -16.56 -7.09
N GLN A 179 12.97 -16.79 -6.49
CA GLN A 179 13.21 -17.92 -5.57
C GLN A 179 12.35 -17.82 -4.29
N LEU A 180 12.14 -16.60 -3.77
CA LEU A 180 11.29 -16.38 -2.60
C LEU A 180 9.82 -16.58 -2.99
N ALA A 181 9.38 -15.95 -4.07
CA ALA A 181 8.01 -16.03 -4.55
C ALA A 181 7.61 -17.48 -4.92
N ALA A 182 8.52 -18.27 -5.52
CA ALA A 182 8.28 -19.66 -5.88
C ALA A 182 7.99 -20.58 -4.66
N ARG A 183 8.32 -20.15 -3.44
CA ARG A 183 7.99 -20.85 -2.20
C ARG A 183 6.59 -20.54 -1.68
N THR A 184 5.85 -19.66 -2.37
CA THR A 184 4.47 -19.26 -2.06
C THR A 184 3.58 -19.44 -3.28
N ARG A 185 2.26 -19.44 -3.07
CA ARG A 185 1.28 -19.36 -4.14
C ARG A 185 0.10 -18.49 -3.74
N VAL A 186 -0.49 -17.79 -4.71
CA VAL A 186 -1.71 -17.01 -4.53
C VAL A 186 -2.91 -17.95 -4.62
N ILE A 187 -3.74 -17.95 -3.59
CA ILE A 187 -4.96 -18.78 -3.53
C ILE A 187 -6.24 -17.98 -3.74
N GLU A 188 -6.19 -16.67 -3.51
CA GLU A 188 -7.34 -15.79 -3.71
C GLU A 188 -6.87 -14.38 -4.11
N ARG A 189 -7.63 -13.73 -4.98
CA ARG A 189 -7.45 -12.32 -5.36
C ARG A 189 -8.74 -11.58 -5.09
N SER A 190 -8.65 -10.42 -4.47
CA SER A 190 -9.80 -9.53 -4.25
C SER A 190 -10.33 -8.93 -5.57
N ALA A 191 -11.47 -8.24 -5.48
CA ALA A 191 -11.81 -7.20 -6.45
C ALA A 191 -10.72 -6.11 -6.48
N GLU A 192 -10.74 -5.25 -7.51
CA GLU A 192 -9.81 -4.14 -7.65
C GLU A 192 -10.12 -3.02 -6.66
N PHE A 193 -9.07 -2.41 -6.13
CA PHE A 193 -9.08 -1.22 -5.29
C PHE A 193 -8.29 -0.10 -5.96
N GLY A 194 -8.60 1.16 -5.66
CA GLY A 194 -7.76 2.28 -6.04
C GLY A 194 -6.33 2.10 -5.51
N HIS A 195 -5.35 2.28 -6.40
CA HIS A 195 -3.94 2.09 -6.03
C HIS A 195 -3.51 3.11 -4.96
N THR A 196 -2.45 2.80 -4.23
CA THR A 196 -1.89 3.63 -3.14
C THR A 196 -1.62 5.07 -3.63
N PRO A 197 -2.31 6.09 -3.07
CA PRO A 197 -2.23 7.44 -3.62
C PRO A 197 -1.06 8.26 -3.08
N PHE A 198 -0.60 9.23 -3.86
CA PHE A 198 0.04 10.41 -3.33
C PHE A 198 -1.01 11.39 -2.81
N VAL A 199 -0.83 11.84 -1.60
CA VAL A 199 -1.66 12.84 -0.94
C VAL A 199 -0.82 14.05 -0.55
N ALA A 200 -1.47 15.20 -0.41
CA ALA A 200 -0.89 16.42 0.14
C ALA A 200 -1.57 16.79 1.46
N ARG A 201 -0.86 17.49 2.34
CA ARG A 201 -1.51 18.14 3.49
C ARG A 201 -2.57 19.13 3.02
N ARG A 202 -3.60 19.33 3.84
CA ARG A 202 -4.79 20.10 3.46
C ARG A 202 -4.51 21.52 3.00
N ASP A 203 -3.59 22.18 3.66
CA ASP A 203 -3.24 23.61 3.48
C ASP A 203 -2.06 23.82 2.51
N ILE A 204 -1.67 22.81 1.74
CA ILE A 204 -0.65 22.98 0.69
C ILE A 204 -1.08 24.04 -0.33
N GLY A 205 -0.16 24.87 -0.80
CA GLY A 205 -0.44 25.82 -1.86
C GLY A 205 -0.83 25.13 -3.17
N ALA A 206 -1.82 25.66 -3.88
CA ALA A 206 -2.29 25.07 -5.14
C ALA A 206 -1.18 25.01 -6.21
N ALA A 207 -0.22 25.94 -6.20
CA ALA A 207 0.92 25.94 -7.09
C ALA A 207 1.88 24.77 -6.78
N ASP A 208 2.17 24.52 -5.50
CA ASP A 208 3.02 23.41 -5.07
C ASP A 208 2.37 22.05 -5.37
N GLU A 209 1.06 21.91 -5.12
CA GLU A 209 0.30 20.69 -5.45
C GLU A 209 0.34 20.40 -6.95
N ARG A 210 0.10 21.43 -7.78
CA ARG A 210 0.14 21.29 -9.24
C ARG A 210 1.53 20.93 -9.71
N ALA A 211 2.56 21.64 -9.26
CA ALA A 211 3.94 21.36 -9.65
C ALA A 211 4.36 19.94 -9.31
N PHE A 212 3.97 19.43 -8.13
CA PHE A 212 4.27 18.06 -7.73
C PHE A 212 3.52 17.04 -8.59
N PHE A 213 2.23 17.26 -8.86
CA PHE A 213 1.46 16.41 -9.77
C PHE A 213 2.08 16.38 -11.18
N ASP A 214 2.39 17.55 -11.74
CA ASP A 214 2.98 17.67 -13.07
C ASP A 214 4.36 17.00 -13.15
N ALA A 215 5.16 17.07 -12.09
CA ALA A 215 6.43 16.35 -11.98
C ALA A 215 6.21 14.83 -12.03
N LEU A 216 5.25 14.28 -11.26
CA LEU A 216 4.96 12.84 -11.29
C LEU A 216 4.50 12.36 -12.67
N VAL A 217 3.61 13.11 -13.33
CA VAL A 217 3.11 12.78 -14.68
C VAL A 217 4.24 12.86 -15.73
N ALA A 218 5.13 13.85 -15.61
CA ALA A 218 6.25 14.03 -16.51
C ALA A 218 7.26 12.87 -16.50
N MET A 219 7.25 12.01 -15.46
CA MET A 219 8.14 10.83 -15.42
C MET A 219 7.97 9.92 -16.64
N ALA A 220 6.76 9.76 -17.14
CA ALA A 220 6.47 8.90 -18.30
C ALA A 220 7.03 9.47 -19.63
N ALA A 221 7.18 10.79 -19.73
CA ALA A 221 7.68 11.46 -20.94
C ALA A 221 9.20 11.66 -20.94
N ASP A 222 9.85 11.56 -19.78
CA ASP A 222 11.28 11.79 -19.58
C ASP A 222 12.07 10.48 -19.54
N ALA A 223 13.30 10.46 -20.09
CA ALA A 223 14.10 9.23 -20.14
C ALA A 223 14.50 8.72 -18.75
N ASP A 224 14.95 9.62 -17.86
CA ASP A 224 15.35 9.29 -16.50
C ASP A 224 14.11 8.99 -15.64
N GLY A 225 13.01 9.72 -15.85
CA GLY A 225 11.72 9.46 -15.26
C GLY A 225 11.20 8.05 -15.59
N ARG A 226 11.28 7.64 -16.86
CA ARG A 226 10.93 6.25 -17.26
C ARG A 226 11.86 5.21 -16.65
N ALA A 227 13.14 5.52 -16.45
CA ALA A 227 14.07 4.62 -15.77
C ALA A 227 13.65 4.41 -14.30
N LEU A 228 13.25 5.48 -13.61
CA LEU A 228 12.70 5.42 -12.25
C LEU A 228 11.38 4.64 -12.20
N LEU A 229 10.45 4.89 -13.14
CA LEU A 229 9.19 4.14 -13.23
C LEU A 229 9.42 2.64 -13.43
N ARG A 230 10.37 2.25 -14.28
CA ARG A 230 10.74 0.82 -14.45
C ARG A 230 11.25 0.19 -13.15
N GLN A 231 12.05 0.91 -12.37
CA GLN A 231 12.51 0.42 -11.06
C GLN A 231 11.36 0.27 -10.06
N MET A 232 10.36 1.14 -10.15
CA MET A 232 9.11 1.03 -9.37
C MET A 232 8.13 0.00 -9.94
N HIS A 233 8.39 -0.58 -11.12
CA HIS A 233 7.43 -1.42 -11.85
C HIS A 233 6.07 -0.73 -12.08
N LEU A 234 6.09 0.58 -12.35
CA LEU A 234 4.93 1.40 -12.63
C LEU A 234 4.96 1.94 -14.05
N ASP A 235 3.79 2.23 -14.60
CA ASP A 235 3.64 2.79 -15.96
C ASP A 235 3.60 4.32 -15.93
N GLY A 236 3.33 4.94 -14.80
CA GLY A 236 3.21 6.38 -14.62
C GLY A 236 2.29 6.77 -13.47
N PHE A 237 1.81 8.00 -13.51
CA PHE A 237 0.88 8.56 -12.53
C PHE A 237 -0.26 9.30 -13.23
N VAL A 238 -1.45 9.27 -12.63
CA VAL A 238 -2.64 9.99 -13.10
C VAL A 238 -3.29 10.77 -11.97
N ARG A 239 -4.16 11.72 -12.31
CA ARG A 239 -4.98 12.42 -11.33
C ARG A 239 -5.91 11.40 -10.64
N GLY A 240 -5.84 11.33 -9.32
CA GLY A 240 -6.75 10.50 -8.53
C GLY A 240 -8.14 11.12 -8.44
N THR A 241 -9.17 10.27 -8.33
CA THR A 241 -10.53 10.66 -7.98
C THR A 241 -10.97 9.93 -6.71
N GLY A 242 -11.82 10.57 -5.91
CA GLY A 242 -12.34 9.96 -4.67
C GLY A 242 -13.05 8.62 -4.91
N ALA A 243 -13.71 8.47 -6.06
CA ALA A 243 -14.45 7.26 -6.44
C ALA A 243 -13.57 6.00 -6.50
N LEU A 244 -12.28 6.12 -6.79
CA LEU A 244 -11.34 5.00 -6.77
C LEU A 244 -11.26 4.30 -5.40
N PHE A 245 -11.65 5.01 -4.32
CA PHE A 245 -11.51 4.53 -2.94
C PHE A 245 -12.86 4.24 -2.26
N ASP A 246 -13.99 4.30 -3.00
CA ASP A 246 -15.33 4.06 -2.43
C ASP A 246 -15.47 2.64 -1.88
N SER A 247 -14.91 1.64 -2.56
CA SER A 247 -14.90 0.26 -2.08
C SER A 247 -14.15 0.09 -0.75
N ILE A 248 -13.10 0.88 -0.53
CA ILE A 248 -12.37 0.90 0.75
C ILE A 248 -13.23 1.56 1.83
N ALA A 249 -13.92 2.67 1.51
CA ALA A 249 -14.86 3.31 2.44
C ALA A 249 -16.01 2.35 2.84
N ASP A 250 -16.51 1.55 1.89
CA ASP A 250 -17.53 0.53 2.17
C ASP A 250 -17.00 -0.55 3.12
N MET A 251 -15.81 -1.05 2.90
CA MET A 251 -15.17 -2.02 3.79
C MET A 251 -14.96 -1.45 5.20
N MET A 252 -14.55 -0.18 5.32
CA MET A 252 -14.42 0.47 6.62
C MET A 252 -15.74 0.52 7.38
N ARG A 253 -16.86 0.79 6.69
CA ARG A 253 -18.20 0.77 7.31
C ARG A 253 -18.60 -0.61 7.79
N VAL A 254 -18.27 -1.66 7.05
CA VAL A 254 -18.53 -3.05 7.47
C VAL A 254 -17.73 -3.41 8.72
N ASP A 255 -16.41 -3.10 8.75
CA ASP A 255 -15.57 -3.38 9.92
C ASP A 255 -16.00 -2.57 11.14
N ALA A 256 -16.40 -1.31 10.98
CA ALA A 256 -16.91 -0.47 12.08
C ALA A 256 -18.18 -1.05 12.70
N ARG A 257 -19.18 -1.40 11.89
CA ARG A 257 -20.44 -2.02 12.36
C ARG A 257 -20.19 -3.35 13.09
N PHE A 258 -19.26 -4.16 12.59
CA PHE A 258 -18.89 -5.41 13.25
C PHE A 258 -18.30 -5.17 14.64
N ARG A 259 -17.41 -4.19 14.80
CA ARG A 259 -16.81 -3.82 16.09
C ARG A 259 -17.86 -3.28 17.08
N GLU A 260 -18.77 -2.42 16.61
CA GLU A 260 -19.87 -1.87 17.40
C GLU A 260 -20.76 -2.99 17.94
N ALA A 261 -21.15 -3.95 17.09
CA ALA A 261 -21.98 -5.09 17.49
C ALA A 261 -21.33 -6.02 18.51
N LYS A 262 -19.97 -6.05 18.60
CA LYS A 262 -19.24 -6.83 19.62
C LYS A 262 -19.14 -6.14 20.97
N THR A 263 -19.35 -4.84 21.01
CA THR A 263 -19.20 -4.03 22.24
C THR A 263 -20.53 -3.87 22.98
N THR A 264 -21.64 -4.22 22.30
CA THR A 264 -23.01 -4.24 22.84
C THR A 264 -23.37 -5.63 23.36
#